data_4e40b580d8c1458bdfba40ef25805e4a
#
_entry.id   4e40b580d8c1458bdfba40ef25805e4a
#
_cell.length_a   1.000
_cell.length_b   1.000
_cell.length_c   1.000
_cell.angle_alpha   90.00
_cell.angle_beta   90.00
_cell.angle_gamma   90.00
#
_symmetry.space_group_name_H-M   'P 1'
#
loop_
_entity.id
_entity.type
_entity.pdbx_description
1 polymer ?
#
loop_
_entity_poly.entity_id
_entity_poly.type
_entity_poly.pdbx_seq_one_letter_code
_entity_poly.pdbx_strand_id
1 'polypeptide(L)' 'MRAAKDDLAMLVTIEAGKIPSEGAGEVQEMIDICDFAVGLSRQLHGLTIATERPGHRMMEIWHPLGVVGVIS' A
#
# COMPACT_ATOMS: atom_id res chain seq x y z
N MET A 1 -7.57 11.77 -4.87
CA MET A 1 -7.25 10.93 -6.03
C MET A 1 -8.46 10.67 -6.93
N ARG A 2 -9.54 10.01 -6.50
CA ARG A 2 -10.68 9.67 -7.39
C ARG A 2 -11.26 10.88 -8.14
N ALA A 3 -11.47 12.00 -7.45
CA ALA A 3 -12.04 13.21 -8.06
C ALA A 3 -11.14 13.90 -9.11
N ALA A 4 -9.85 13.63 -9.08
CA ALA A 4 -8.85 14.19 -10.01
C ALA A 4 -8.18 13.09 -10.84
N LYS A 5 -8.85 11.96 -11.05
CA LYS A 5 -8.26 10.80 -11.72
C LYS A 5 -7.81 11.13 -13.14
N ASP A 6 -8.64 11.82 -13.90
CA ASP A 6 -8.36 12.13 -15.31
C ASP A 6 -7.18 13.10 -15.45
N ASP A 7 -7.10 14.11 -14.59
CA ASP A 7 -5.99 15.07 -14.57
C ASP A 7 -4.68 14.39 -14.19
N LEU A 8 -4.71 13.53 -13.16
CA LEU A 8 -3.55 12.75 -12.73
C LEU A 8 -3.10 11.76 -13.80
N ALA A 9 -4.03 11.09 -14.46
CA ALA A 9 -3.74 10.17 -15.56
C ALA A 9 -3.06 10.87 -16.73
N MET A 10 -3.54 12.07 -17.08
CA MET A 10 -2.92 12.89 -18.12
C MET A 10 -1.52 13.33 -17.72
N LEU A 11 -1.32 13.68 -16.45
CA LEU A 11 -0.01 14.05 -15.92
C LEU A 11 0.98 12.88 -16.04
N VAL A 12 0.59 11.67 -15.68
CA VAL A 12 1.40 10.45 -15.85
C VAL A 12 1.76 10.22 -17.31
N THR A 13 0.79 10.42 -18.22
CA THR A 13 1.01 10.29 -19.66
C THR A 13 2.06 11.29 -20.16
N ILE A 14 1.98 12.53 -19.73
CA ILE A 14 2.93 13.61 -20.13
C ILE A 14 4.31 13.34 -19.53
N GLU A 15 4.37 13.01 -18.25
CA GLU A 15 5.62 12.82 -17.50
C GLU A 15 6.40 11.58 -17.96
N ALA A 16 5.71 10.45 -18.10
CA ALA A 16 6.33 9.16 -18.41
C ALA A 16 6.29 8.77 -19.89
N GLY A 17 5.60 9.53 -20.75
CA GLY A 17 5.45 9.22 -22.16
C GLY A 17 4.58 8.00 -22.44
N LYS A 18 3.68 7.64 -21.54
CA LYS A 18 2.74 6.53 -21.69
C LYS A 18 1.49 6.92 -22.44
N ILE A 19 0.80 5.94 -23.02
CA ILE A 19 -0.51 6.19 -23.64
C ILE A 19 -1.55 6.50 -22.56
N PRO A 20 -2.61 7.29 -22.86
CA PRO A 20 -3.59 7.72 -21.86
C PRO A 20 -4.24 6.58 -21.07
N SER A 21 -4.50 5.44 -21.71
CA SER A 21 -5.08 4.27 -21.04
C SER A 21 -4.16 3.67 -19.96
N GLU A 22 -2.87 3.66 -20.19
CA GLU A 22 -1.87 3.22 -19.19
C GLU A 22 -1.75 4.21 -18.05
N GLY A 23 -1.71 5.51 -18.34
CA GLY A 23 -1.72 6.56 -17.32
C GLY A 23 -2.95 6.45 -16.42
N ALA A 24 -4.13 6.21 -16.99
CA ALA A 24 -5.37 5.99 -16.25
C ALA A 24 -5.32 4.72 -15.39
N GLY A 25 -4.70 3.65 -15.90
CA GLY A 25 -4.49 2.39 -15.17
C GLY A 25 -3.63 2.58 -13.94
N GLU A 26 -2.52 3.31 -14.05
CA GLU A 26 -1.63 3.60 -12.91
C GLU A 26 -2.32 4.40 -11.82
N VAL A 27 -3.10 5.42 -12.19
CA VAL A 27 -3.86 6.18 -11.19
C VAL A 27 -4.95 5.33 -10.53
N GLN A 28 -5.56 4.40 -11.29
CA GLN A 28 -6.51 3.44 -10.71
C GLN A 28 -5.81 2.52 -9.72
N GLU A 29 -4.64 2.01 -10.03
CA GLU A 29 -3.85 1.19 -9.13
C GLU A 29 -3.51 1.92 -7.82
N MET A 30 -3.12 3.20 -7.89
CA MET A 30 -2.90 4.02 -6.70
C MET A 30 -4.15 4.10 -5.80
N ILE A 31 -5.33 4.23 -6.40
CA ILE A 31 -6.61 4.26 -5.68
C ILE A 31 -6.88 2.91 -5.01
N ASP A 32 -6.70 1.83 -5.74
CA ASP A 32 -6.95 0.47 -5.27
C ASP A 32 -5.99 0.07 -4.13
N ILE A 33 -4.73 0.48 -4.22
CA ILE A 33 -3.74 0.27 -3.16
C ILE A 33 -4.11 1.03 -1.88
N CYS A 34 -4.70 2.22 -1.97
CA CYS A 34 -5.20 2.92 -0.80
C CYS A 34 -6.31 2.14 -0.09
N ASP A 35 -7.24 1.56 -0.85
CA ASP A 35 -8.32 0.74 -0.30
C ASP A 35 -7.77 -0.56 0.31
N PHE A 36 -6.81 -1.20 -0.35
CA PHE A 36 -6.09 -2.37 0.16
C PHE A 36 -5.35 -2.05 1.47
N ALA A 37 -4.64 -0.93 1.53
CA ALA A 37 -3.90 -0.51 2.72
C ALA A 37 -4.82 -0.30 3.93
N VAL A 38 -6.01 0.28 3.73
CA VAL A 38 -7.01 0.42 4.79
C VAL A 38 -7.47 -0.94 5.31
N GLY A 39 -7.74 -1.89 4.43
CA GLY A 39 -8.10 -3.26 4.80
C GLY A 39 -6.96 -3.97 5.54
N LEU A 40 -5.74 -3.87 5.03
CA LEU A 40 -4.56 -4.48 5.60
C LEU A 40 -4.24 -3.96 7.00
N SER A 41 -4.52 -2.68 7.28
CA SER A 41 -4.30 -2.07 8.60
C SER A 41 -5.04 -2.79 9.74
N ARG A 42 -6.09 -3.56 9.43
CA ARG A 42 -6.86 -4.36 10.38
C ARG A 42 -6.42 -5.82 10.45
N GLN A 43 -5.48 -6.22 9.62
CA GLN A 43 -5.00 -7.61 9.48
C GLN A 43 -3.56 -7.80 9.93
N LEU A 44 -2.82 -6.72 10.20
CA LEU A 44 -1.44 -6.76 10.69
C LEU A 44 -1.41 -6.97 12.21
N HIS A 45 -2.01 -8.07 12.67
CA HIS A 45 -2.09 -8.40 14.11
C HIS A 45 -0.97 -9.31 14.59
N GLY A 46 -0.11 -9.82 13.69
CA GLY A 46 1.00 -10.70 14.02
C GLY A 46 0.58 -12.13 14.40
N LEU A 47 1.56 -12.93 14.73
CA LEU A 47 1.41 -14.33 15.10
C LEU A 47 1.80 -14.57 16.56
N THR A 48 1.09 -15.47 17.24
CA THR A 48 1.56 -16.08 18.47
C THR A 48 2.10 -17.45 18.14
N ILE A 49 3.37 -17.69 18.44
CA ILE A 49 4.13 -18.85 17.97
C ILE A 49 4.50 -19.72 19.17
N ALA A 50 4.41 -21.05 19.03
CA ALA A 50 4.87 -21.97 20.04
C ALA A 50 6.39 -21.85 20.21
N THR A 51 6.86 -21.89 21.46
CA THR A 51 8.29 -21.88 21.78
C THR A 51 8.73 -23.24 22.34
N GLU A 52 9.94 -23.63 22.01
CA GLU A 52 10.58 -24.83 22.57
C GLU A 52 11.11 -24.61 24.00
N ARG A 53 11.19 -23.34 24.45
CA ARG A 53 11.77 -22.99 25.75
C ARG A 53 10.69 -22.86 26.82
N PRO A 54 10.79 -23.59 27.93
CA PRO A 54 9.87 -23.42 29.05
C PRO A 54 9.87 -21.99 29.60
N GLY A 55 8.70 -21.49 29.96
CA GLY A 55 8.55 -20.15 30.53
C GLY A 55 8.77 -18.99 29.55
N HIS A 56 8.88 -19.27 28.24
CA HIS A 56 9.02 -18.26 27.19
C HIS A 56 7.75 -18.13 26.37
N ARG A 57 7.46 -16.91 25.95
CA ARG A 57 6.40 -16.60 25.01
C ARG A 57 7.00 -15.96 23.76
N MET A 58 6.62 -16.44 22.58
CA MET A 58 7.12 -15.94 21.30
C MET A 58 5.95 -15.39 20.49
N MET A 59 6.10 -14.15 20.03
CA MET A 59 5.07 -13.49 19.24
C MET A 59 5.70 -12.54 18.22
N GLU A 60 5.02 -12.40 17.10
CA GLU A 60 5.27 -11.38 16.08
C GLU A 60 4.40 -10.16 16.37
N ILE A 61 4.98 -8.98 16.36
CA ILE A 61 4.27 -7.71 16.57
C ILE A 61 4.63 -6.76 15.45
N TRP A 62 3.62 -6.16 14.83
CA TRP A 62 3.79 -5.12 13.82
C TRP A 62 3.79 -3.74 14.48
N HIS A 63 4.82 -2.95 14.21
CA HIS A 63 4.94 -1.58 14.68
C HIS A 63 4.96 -0.61 13.50
N PRO A 64 4.27 0.55 13.59
CA PRO A 64 4.30 1.54 12.53
C PRO A 64 5.69 2.21 12.44
N LEU A 65 6.20 2.39 11.22
CA LEU A 65 7.39 3.19 10.93
C LEU A 65 7.10 4.70 10.93
N GLY A 66 5.83 5.08 10.81
CA GLY A 66 5.41 6.44 10.57
C GLY A 66 5.08 6.69 9.10
N VAL A 67 5.13 7.93 8.68
CA VAL A 67 4.85 8.33 7.30
C VAL A 67 6.00 7.92 6.39
N VAL A 68 5.68 7.25 5.30
CA VAL A 68 6.66 6.80 4.30
C VAL A 68 6.30 7.41 2.94
N GLY A 69 7.30 7.97 2.26
CA GLY A 69 7.18 8.40 0.88
C GLY A 69 7.49 7.23 -0.07
N VAL A 70 6.67 7.06 -1.08
CA VAL A 70 6.90 6.10 -2.18
C VAL A 70 7.11 6.91 -3.46
N ILE A 71 8.28 6.73 -4.06
CA ILE A 71 8.67 7.38 -5.31
C ILE A 71 9.05 6.28 -6.29
N SER A 72 8.28 6.15 -7.37
CA SER A 72 8.44 5.09 -8.37
C SER A 72 8.41 5.65 -9.80
#